data_34a5512c4b377d0e8d79938fc0805983
#
_entry.id   34a5512c4b377d0e8d79938fc0805983
#
_cell.length_a   1.000
_cell.length_b   1.000
_cell.length_c   1.000
_cell.angle_alpha   90.00
_cell.angle_beta   90.00
_cell.angle_gamma   90.00
#
_symmetry.space_group_name_H-M   'P 1'
#
loop_
_entity.id
_entity.type
_entity.pdbx_description
1 polymer ?
#
loop_
_entity_poly.entity_id
_entity_poly.type
_entity_poly.pdbx_seq_one_letter_code
_entity_poly.pdbx_strand_id
1 'polypeptide(L)'
;MNNKNLIYRGLRMIWLFIKKIIAYISYIPYYLHKPELIEKNNKNPELVVSFTTYPARIKCLPLVVGSIIRQSKQPDAIVLYLSKKQFKNVNNPIFDTIKKQGVKITLVDDDIRSHKKYFYAMEEFPNSVIITIDDDIIYDKNMIEDLYNSYLRHPKAVSAKRVHRITFDRNNKILPYLNWDYNTRDIVDEESLELVATGCAGILYPPNCLYKEWNDIEGIKETSLCADDLWLKVMELLNNVPVVLAKSKSYNLKHIWATNFNGLGIDNILNNGNDLQLENICKYKKIDIYDLVKRN
;
A
#
# COMPACT_ATOMS: atom_id res chain seq x y z
N MET A 1 -40.03 -18.54 -13.15
CA MET A 1 -39.06 -17.83 -12.25
C MET A 1 -39.74 -17.62 -10.91
N ASN A 2 -39.17 -18.12 -9.81
CA ASN A 2 -39.81 -18.21 -8.51
C ASN A 2 -39.87 -16.79 -7.85
N ASN A 3 -41.06 -16.30 -7.48
CA ASN A 3 -41.27 -14.99 -6.88
C ASN A 3 -40.42 -14.73 -5.63
N LYS A 4 -40.02 -15.77 -4.91
CA LYS A 4 -39.08 -15.68 -3.76
C LYS A 4 -37.69 -15.15 -4.17
N ASN A 5 -37.21 -15.50 -5.33
CA ASN A 5 -35.91 -15.02 -5.84
C ASN A 5 -35.96 -13.53 -6.24
N LEU A 6 -37.12 -13.04 -6.68
CA LEU A 6 -37.29 -11.62 -7.05
C LEU A 6 -37.32 -10.73 -5.83
N ILE A 7 -38.04 -11.16 -4.78
CA ILE A 7 -38.15 -10.46 -3.48
C ILE A 7 -36.75 -10.42 -2.82
N TYR A 8 -36.00 -11.54 -2.79
CA TYR A 8 -34.66 -11.60 -2.22
C TYR A 8 -33.68 -10.67 -2.96
N ARG A 9 -33.75 -10.62 -4.30
CA ARG A 9 -32.94 -9.68 -5.10
C ARG A 9 -33.31 -8.23 -4.80
N GLY A 10 -34.60 -7.90 -4.66
CA GLY A 10 -35.07 -6.57 -4.28
C GLY A 10 -34.57 -6.13 -2.91
N LEU A 11 -34.71 -6.99 -1.90
CA LEU A 11 -34.21 -6.71 -0.53
C LEU A 11 -32.69 -6.54 -0.49
N ARG A 12 -31.96 -7.36 -1.25
CA ARG A 12 -30.50 -7.22 -1.37
C ARG A 12 -30.08 -5.88 -2.01
N MET A 13 -30.82 -5.42 -3.03
CA MET A 13 -30.55 -4.12 -3.67
C MET A 13 -30.83 -2.95 -2.72
N ILE A 14 -31.94 -3.00 -1.97
CA ILE A 14 -32.29 -1.99 -0.94
C ILE A 14 -31.20 -1.96 0.14
N TRP A 15 -30.77 -3.12 0.62
CA TRP A 15 -29.71 -3.21 1.64
C TRP A 15 -28.36 -2.65 1.15
N LEU A 16 -27.98 -2.95 -0.12
CA LEU A 16 -26.78 -2.38 -0.74
C LEU A 16 -26.88 -0.85 -0.88
N PHE A 17 -28.07 -0.33 -1.22
CA PHE A 17 -28.34 1.09 -1.32
C PHE A 17 -28.21 1.79 0.05
N ILE A 18 -28.80 1.21 1.10
CA ILE A 18 -28.68 1.72 2.49
C ILE A 18 -27.21 1.70 2.94
N LYS A 19 -26.48 0.61 2.70
CA LYS A 19 -25.04 0.55 3.00
C LYS A 19 -24.24 1.64 2.29
N LYS A 20 -24.56 1.91 1.03
CA LYS A 20 -23.94 2.99 0.25
C LYS A 20 -24.20 4.34 0.90
N ILE A 21 -25.44 4.66 1.28
CA ILE A 21 -25.79 5.93 1.96
C ILE A 21 -25.03 6.05 3.28
N ILE A 22 -25.00 5.01 4.11
CA ILE A 22 -24.27 5.01 5.39
C ILE A 22 -22.78 5.25 5.16
N ALA A 23 -22.18 4.61 4.14
CA ALA A 23 -20.79 4.83 3.77
C ALA A 23 -20.54 6.29 3.39
N TYR A 24 -21.37 6.90 2.54
CA TYR A 24 -21.22 8.31 2.15
C TYR A 24 -21.38 9.26 3.34
N ILE A 25 -22.35 9.03 4.22
CA ILE A 25 -22.50 9.82 5.47
C ILE A 25 -21.22 9.72 6.32
N SER A 26 -20.65 8.52 6.44
CA SER A 26 -19.40 8.30 7.21
C SER A 26 -18.18 8.98 6.59
N TYR A 27 -18.26 9.44 5.33
CA TYR A 27 -17.18 10.16 4.64
C TYR A 27 -17.23 11.67 4.88
N ILE A 28 -18.38 12.22 5.30
CA ILE A 28 -18.56 13.67 5.52
C ILE A 28 -17.44 14.30 6.37
N PRO A 29 -17.02 13.70 7.51
CA PRO A 29 -15.97 14.28 8.34
C PRO A 29 -14.62 14.44 7.61
N TYR A 30 -14.32 13.58 6.65
CA TYR A 30 -13.06 13.65 5.88
C TYR A 30 -13.06 14.77 4.85
N TYR A 31 -14.24 15.16 4.33
CA TYR A 31 -14.39 16.31 3.43
C TYR A 31 -14.42 17.64 4.17
N LEU A 32 -15.04 17.68 5.35
CA LEU A 32 -15.27 18.91 6.12
C LEU A 32 -14.09 19.33 7.00
N HIS A 33 -13.15 18.43 7.22
CA HIS A 33 -11.99 18.73 8.04
C HIS A 33 -11.10 19.74 7.31
N LYS A 34 -11.00 20.98 7.84
CA LYS A 34 -9.98 21.95 7.45
C LYS A 34 -8.70 21.53 8.21
N PRO A 35 -7.65 21.07 7.54
CA PRO A 35 -6.40 20.80 8.22
C PRO A 35 -5.84 22.11 8.77
N GLU A 36 -5.29 22.08 9.96
CA GLU A 36 -4.18 22.96 10.26
C GLU A 36 -3.10 22.59 9.24
N LEU A 37 -2.78 23.53 8.37
CA LEU A 37 -1.86 23.32 7.26
C LEU A 37 -0.59 22.65 7.80
N ILE A 38 -0.18 21.55 7.18
CA ILE A 38 1.16 21.01 7.36
C ILE A 38 2.10 22.02 6.69
N GLU A 39 2.27 23.21 7.31
CA GLU A 39 3.28 24.21 6.93
C GLU A 39 4.64 23.71 7.40
N LYS A 40 5.08 22.59 6.86
CA LYS A 40 6.46 22.19 6.97
C LYS A 40 7.05 22.17 5.59
N ASN A 41 7.53 23.36 5.17
CA ASN A 41 8.47 23.53 4.07
C ASN A 41 9.83 22.92 4.47
N ASN A 42 9.78 21.67 4.96
CA ASN A 42 10.96 20.95 5.41
C ASN A 42 11.64 20.36 4.18
N LYS A 43 12.81 20.88 3.83
CA LYS A 43 13.61 20.38 2.71
C LYS A 43 14.07 18.93 2.97
N ASN A 44 14.13 18.51 4.23
CA ASN A 44 14.51 17.16 4.66
C ASN A 44 13.48 16.63 5.65
N PRO A 45 12.31 16.16 5.19
CA PRO A 45 11.28 15.59 6.07
C PRO A 45 11.80 14.27 6.68
N GLU A 46 11.51 14.05 7.96
CA GLU A 46 11.86 12.77 8.61
C GLU A 46 10.88 11.66 8.22
N LEU A 47 9.57 11.98 8.17
CA LEU A 47 8.49 11.05 7.91
C LEU A 47 7.65 11.50 6.70
N VAL A 48 7.70 10.72 5.62
CA VAL A 48 6.99 11.00 4.37
C VAL A 48 5.90 9.97 4.13
N VAL A 49 4.67 10.43 3.85
CA VAL A 49 3.61 9.57 3.32
C VAL A 49 3.57 9.71 1.80
N SER A 50 3.64 8.59 1.10
CA SER A 50 3.67 8.54 -0.35
C SER A 50 2.61 7.62 -0.94
N PHE A 51 2.00 8.05 -2.03
CA PHE A 51 1.01 7.27 -2.76
C PHE A 51 0.98 7.62 -4.24
N THR A 52 0.24 6.83 -4.99
CA THR A 52 -0.03 7.05 -6.42
C THR A 52 -1.50 6.79 -6.71
N THR A 53 -1.99 7.28 -7.84
CA THR A 53 -3.34 7.02 -8.33
C THR A 53 -3.36 6.95 -9.86
N TYR A 54 -4.51 6.60 -10.41
CA TYR A 54 -4.79 6.62 -11.85
C TYR A 54 -6.14 7.32 -12.13
N PRO A 55 -6.45 7.71 -13.38
CA PRO A 55 -7.58 8.60 -13.68
C PRO A 55 -8.94 8.15 -13.12
N ALA A 56 -9.22 6.85 -13.09
CA ALA A 56 -10.52 6.35 -12.60
C ALA A 56 -10.71 6.51 -11.09
N ARG A 57 -9.62 6.65 -10.29
CA ARG A 57 -9.67 6.74 -8.82
C ARG A 57 -9.46 8.14 -8.25
N ILE A 58 -9.26 9.17 -9.08
CA ILE A 58 -9.05 10.56 -8.61
C ILE A 58 -10.10 10.99 -7.60
N LYS A 59 -11.37 10.57 -7.78
CA LYS A 59 -12.48 10.92 -6.89
C LYS A 59 -12.33 10.39 -5.45
N CYS A 60 -11.46 9.43 -5.23
CA CYS A 60 -11.19 8.86 -3.90
C CYS A 60 -10.19 9.71 -3.10
N LEU A 61 -9.35 10.49 -3.77
CA LEU A 61 -8.24 11.22 -3.16
C LEU A 61 -8.64 12.11 -1.96
N PRO A 62 -9.73 12.89 -2.01
CA PRO A 62 -10.11 13.72 -0.86
C PRO A 62 -10.39 12.90 0.42
N LEU A 63 -10.90 11.67 0.27
CA LEU A 63 -11.18 10.77 1.41
C LEU A 63 -9.89 10.17 1.96
N VAL A 64 -9.01 9.71 1.07
CA VAL A 64 -7.70 9.15 1.44
C VAL A 64 -6.87 10.22 2.15
N VAL A 65 -6.67 11.39 1.51
CA VAL A 65 -5.92 12.50 2.07
C VAL A 65 -6.57 12.97 3.38
N GLY A 66 -7.91 13.12 3.41
CA GLY A 66 -8.66 13.44 4.63
C GLY A 66 -8.41 12.48 5.79
N SER A 67 -8.15 11.19 5.51
CA SER A 67 -7.79 10.21 6.54
C SER A 67 -6.34 10.35 7.01
N ILE A 68 -5.43 10.81 6.15
CA ILE A 68 -4.01 11.00 6.50
C ILE A 68 -3.80 12.29 7.30
N ILE A 69 -4.43 13.40 6.93
CA ILE A 69 -4.33 14.65 7.68
C ILE A 69 -5.01 14.61 9.06
N ARG A 70 -5.77 13.57 9.35
CA ARG A 70 -6.43 13.31 10.65
C ARG A 70 -5.72 12.28 11.51
N GLN A 71 -4.54 11.84 11.13
CA GLN A 71 -3.74 10.91 11.91
C GLN A 71 -3.33 11.49 13.27
N SER A 72 -3.24 10.63 14.29
CA SER A 72 -2.73 11.01 15.63
C SER A 72 -1.27 11.48 15.58
N LYS A 73 -0.46 10.83 14.73
CA LYS A 73 0.90 11.28 14.36
C LYS A 73 0.86 11.83 12.94
N GLN A 74 1.24 13.10 12.79
CA GLN A 74 1.30 13.75 11.49
C GLN A 74 2.58 13.39 10.74
N PRO A 75 2.54 13.18 9.41
CA PRO A 75 3.74 13.11 8.60
C PRO A 75 4.32 14.52 8.39
N ASP A 76 5.61 14.59 8.04
CA ASP A 76 6.28 15.85 7.68
C ASP A 76 5.97 16.27 6.24
N ALA A 77 5.68 15.29 5.37
CA ALA A 77 5.28 15.52 3.98
C ALA A 77 4.30 14.44 3.50
N ILE A 78 3.41 14.84 2.59
CA ILE A 78 2.51 13.94 1.85
C ILE A 78 2.76 14.17 0.36
N VAL A 79 3.14 13.12 -0.37
CA VAL A 79 3.48 13.24 -1.80
C VAL A 79 2.64 12.28 -2.64
N LEU A 80 2.06 12.80 -3.72
CA LEU A 80 1.33 12.05 -4.74
C LEU A 80 2.15 12.02 -6.02
N TYR A 81 2.57 10.83 -6.46
CA TYR A 81 3.26 10.63 -7.73
C TYR A 81 2.28 10.22 -8.84
N LEU A 82 2.27 10.95 -9.94
CA LEU A 82 1.40 10.73 -11.09
C LEU A 82 2.22 10.53 -12.37
N SER A 83 1.89 9.51 -13.17
CA SER A 83 2.55 9.32 -14.47
C SER A 83 2.06 10.35 -15.50
N LYS A 84 2.98 11.03 -16.19
CA LYS A 84 2.71 11.91 -17.34
C LYS A 84 1.99 11.16 -18.47
N LYS A 85 2.17 9.84 -18.58
CA LYS A 85 1.47 9.00 -19.58
C LYS A 85 -0.04 8.92 -19.30
N GLN A 86 -0.45 9.01 -18.04
CA GLN A 86 -1.87 8.97 -17.62
C GLN A 86 -2.46 10.36 -17.36
N PHE A 87 -1.63 11.30 -16.94
CA PHE A 87 -2.02 12.67 -16.58
C PHE A 87 -1.22 13.70 -17.37
N LYS A 88 -1.81 14.25 -18.44
CA LYS A 88 -1.16 15.30 -19.25
C LYS A 88 -0.90 16.57 -18.45
N ASN A 89 -1.76 16.85 -17.46
CA ASN A 89 -1.65 17.95 -16.52
C ASN A 89 -2.40 17.63 -15.24
N VAL A 90 -2.27 18.50 -14.25
CA VAL A 90 -2.94 18.41 -12.94
C VAL A 90 -4.06 19.45 -12.78
N ASN A 91 -4.65 19.90 -13.89
CA ASN A 91 -5.74 20.88 -13.90
C ASN A 91 -7.07 20.17 -13.57
N ASN A 92 -7.30 19.92 -12.29
CA ASN A 92 -8.52 19.27 -11.80
C ASN A 92 -8.83 19.83 -10.40
N PRO A 93 -10.09 20.23 -10.12
CA PRO A 93 -10.48 20.77 -8.81
C PRO A 93 -10.14 19.86 -7.61
N ILE A 94 -10.10 18.55 -7.83
CA ILE A 94 -9.71 17.59 -6.79
C ILE A 94 -8.22 17.74 -6.45
N PHE A 95 -7.37 17.90 -7.46
CA PHE A 95 -5.95 18.14 -7.22
C PHE A 95 -5.72 19.48 -6.51
N ASP A 96 -6.49 20.52 -6.87
CA ASP A 96 -6.40 21.80 -6.17
C ASP A 96 -6.85 21.67 -4.70
N THR A 97 -7.86 20.84 -4.44
CA THR A 97 -8.33 20.57 -3.08
C THR A 97 -7.25 19.90 -2.24
N ILE A 98 -6.64 18.84 -2.74
CA ILE A 98 -5.61 18.11 -1.96
C ILE A 98 -4.30 18.90 -1.84
N LYS A 99 -3.94 19.71 -2.83
CA LYS A 99 -2.81 20.67 -2.71
C LYS A 99 -3.03 21.67 -1.57
N LYS A 100 -4.25 22.22 -1.44
CA LYS A 100 -4.62 23.09 -0.31
C LYS A 100 -4.56 22.37 1.04
N GLN A 101 -4.61 21.05 1.03
CA GLN A 101 -4.43 20.18 2.21
C GLN A 101 -2.96 19.79 2.47
N GLY A 102 -2.00 20.40 1.77
CA GLY A 102 -0.57 20.18 1.96
C GLY A 102 0.01 19.01 1.15
N VAL A 103 -0.72 18.42 0.21
CA VAL A 103 -0.20 17.35 -0.64
C VAL A 103 0.66 17.93 -1.77
N LYS A 104 1.92 17.53 -1.84
CA LYS A 104 2.79 17.75 -3.00
C LYS A 104 2.39 16.80 -4.12
N ILE A 105 2.19 17.29 -5.33
CA ILE A 105 1.90 16.47 -6.51
C ILE A 105 3.08 16.55 -7.46
N THR A 106 3.66 15.39 -7.78
CA THR A 106 4.82 15.25 -8.67
C THR A 106 4.43 14.45 -9.90
N LEU A 107 4.66 15.00 -11.09
CA LEU A 107 4.51 14.30 -12.36
C LEU A 107 5.81 13.57 -12.71
N VAL A 108 5.71 12.27 -12.98
CA VAL A 108 6.84 11.39 -13.32
C VAL A 108 6.68 10.82 -14.73
N ASP A 109 7.80 10.50 -15.38
CA ASP A 109 7.80 10.10 -16.79
C ASP A 109 7.33 8.65 -17.00
N ASP A 110 7.76 7.74 -16.14
CA ASP A 110 7.41 6.34 -16.26
C ASP A 110 6.08 5.99 -15.60
N ASP A 111 5.35 5.07 -16.23
CA ASP A 111 4.17 4.46 -15.63
C ASP A 111 4.51 3.04 -15.14
N ILE A 112 5.11 2.99 -13.98
CA ILE A 112 5.37 1.74 -13.23
C ILE A 112 4.25 1.41 -12.24
N ARG A 113 3.02 1.79 -12.55
CA ARG A 113 1.80 1.48 -11.78
C ARG A 113 1.95 1.80 -10.28
N SER A 114 1.65 0.82 -9.39
CA SER A 114 1.74 0.97 -7.92
C SER A 114 3.17 1.19 -7.42
N HIS A 115 4.17 0.74 -8.13
CA HIS A 115 5.57 0.98 -7.77
C HIS A 115 5.93 2.46 -7.61
N LYS A 116 5.24 3.37 -8.32
CA LYS A 116 5.49 4.82 -8.20
C LYS A 116 5.48 5.32 -6.77
N LYS A 117 4.67 4.72 -5.88
CA LYS A 117 4.50 5.20 -4.50
C LYS A 117 5.76 5.05 -3.64
N TYR A 118 6.56 3.99 -3.82
CA TYR A 118 7.81 3.84 -3.10
C TYR A 118 9.01 4.34 -3.91
N PHE A 119 9.04 4.04 -5.21
CA PHE A 119 10.15 4.28 -6.12
C PHE A 119 10.60 5.75 -6.06
N TYR A 120 9.74 6.66 -6.46
CA TYR A 120 10.10 8.08 -6.49
C TYR A 120 10.22 8.71 -5.10
N ALA A 121 9.49 8.21 -4.10
CA ALA A 121 9.62 8.70 -2.74
C ALA A 121 10.99 8.38 -2.13
N MET A 122 11.50 7.17 -2.33
CA MET A 122 12.82 6.77 -1.84
C MET A 122 13.96 7.46 -2.60
N GLU A 123 13.76 7.76 -3.89
CA GLU A 123 14.72 8.57 -4.66
C GLU A 123 14.75 10.03 -4.21
N GLU A 124 13.58 10.63 -3.98
CA GLU A 124 13.44 12.03 -3.60
C GLU A 124 13.86 12.28 -2.13
N PHE A 125 13.61 11.30 -1.25
CA PHE A 125 13.84 11.40 0.20
C PHE A 125 14.67 10.21 0.73
N PRO A 126 15.92 10.05 0.28
CA PRO A 126 16.72 8.84 0.55
C PRO A 126 17.05 8.59 2.03
N ASN A 127 16.96 9.63 2.86
CA ASN A 127 17.25 9.55 4.30
C ASN A 127 15.99 9.59 5.18
N SER A 128 14.81 9.59 4.56
CA SER A 128 13.54 9.68 5.27
C SER A 128 12.92 8.30 5.50
N VAL A 129 12.10 8.22 6.52
CA VAL A 129 11.19 7.10 6.72
C VAL A 129 10.02 7.29 5.76
N ILE A 130 9.77 6.31 4.89
CA ILE A 130 8.71 6.37 3.89
C ILE A 130 7.54 5.48 4.30
N ILE A 131 6.34 6.05 4.38
CA ILE A 131 5.10 5.29 4.51
C ILE A 131 4.38 5.27 3.16
N THR A 132 4.18 4.09 2.61
CA THR A 132 3.38 3.91 1.40
C THR A 132 1.94 3.58 1.74
N ILE A 133 1.01 4.17 0.99
CA ILE A 133 -0.43 3.96 1.12
C ILE A 133 -1.09 3.76 -0.24
N ASP A 134 -2.31 3.22 -0.26
CA ASP A 134 -3.12 3.07 -1.46
C ASP A 134 -4.18 4.18 -1.58
N ASP A 135 -4.68 4.40 -2.78
CA ASP A 135 -5.58 5.50 -3.15
C ASP A 135 -7.07 5.19 -2.96
N ASP A 136 -7.41 4.05 -2.35
CA ASP A 136 -8.80 3.57 -2.18
C ASP A 136 -9.14 3.12 -0.75
N ILE A 137 -8.31 3.45 0.22
CA ILE A 137 -8.48 3.11 1.64
C ILE A 137 -8.67 4.38 2.47
N ILE A 138 -9.60 4.34 3.41
CA ILE A 138 -9.71 5.31 4.51
C ILE A 138 -8.95 4.73 5.69
N TYR A 139 -7.83 5.34 6.02
CA TYR A 139 -6.93 4.86 7.05
C TYR A 139 -7.44 5.15 8.46
N ASP A 140 -7.22 4.20 9.36
CA ASP A 140 -7.48 4.35 10.80
C ASP A 140 -6.64 5.52 11.37
N LYS A 141 -7.20 6.23 12.35
CA LYS A 141 -6.58 7.42 12.94
C LYS A 141 -5.17 7.19 13.49
N ASN A 142 -4.86 5.97 13.91
CA ASN A 142 -3.59 5.65 14.54
C ASN A 142 -2.62 4.90 13.60
N MET A 143 -2.94 4.79 12.31
CA MET A 143 -2.14 3.99 11.36
C MET A 143 -0.67 4.44 11.32
N ILE A 144 -0.41 5.73 11.16
CA ILE A 144 0.96 6.28 11.13
C ILE A 144 1.65 6.10 12.48
N GLU A 145 0.96 6.35 13.58
CA GLU A 145 1.51 6.20 14.93
C GLU A 145 1.88 4.76 15.24
N ASP A 146 1.01 3.80 14.89
CA ASP A 146 1.27 2.37 15.09
C ASP A 146 2.52 1.91 14.31
N LEU A 147 2.62 2.32 13.03
CA LEU A 147 3.78 2.01 12.18
C LEU A 147 5.07 2.66 12.71
N TYR A 148 4.99 3.93 13.11
CA TYR A 148 6.15 4.66 13.62
C TYR A 148 6.62 4.11 14.97
N ASN A 149 5.71 3.72 15.87
CA ASN A 149 6.05 3.06 17.12
C ASN A 149 6.68 1.68 16.88
N SER A 150 6.24 0.94 15.86
CA SER A 150 6.90 -0.30 15.44
C SER A 150 8.32 -0.03 14.93
N TYR A 151 8.50 0.97 14.09
CA TYR A 151 9.82 1.41 13.61
C TYR A 151 10.78 1.79 14.76
N LEU A 152 10.30 2.49 15.78
CA LEU A 152 11.14 2.84 16.94
C LEU A 152 11.65 1.62 17.71
N ARG A 153 10.87 0.52 17.74
CA ARG A 153 11.30 -0.75 18.37
C ARG A 153 12.15 -1.62 17.45
N HIS A 154 11.87 -1.54 16.13
CA HIS A 154 12.50 -2.36 15.10
C HIS A 154 13.06 -1.46 13.98
N PRO A 155 14.10 -0.66 14.25
CA PRO A 155 14.52 0.43 13.35
C PRO A 155 15.13 -0.03 12.03
N LYS A 156 15.45 -1.32 11.92
CA LYS A 156 15.99 -1.92 10.67
C LYS A 156 14.97 -2.77 9.92
N ALA A 157 13.78 -2.99 10.48
CA ALA A 157 12.74 -3.81 9.88
C ALA A 157 11.70 -2.95 9.15
N VAL A 158 11.10 -3.49 8.09
CA VAL A 158 9.91 -2.92 7.48
C VAL A 158 8.71 -3.17 8.38
N SER A 159 7.94 -2.12 8.71
CA SER A 159 6.75 -2.22 9.57
C SER A 159 5.48 -2.15 8.75
N ALA A 160 4.57 -3.09 8.91
CA ALA A 160 3.32 -3.14 8.17
C ALA A 160 2.09 -3.32 9.07
N LYS A 161 0.94 -2.78 8.65
CA LYS A 161 -0.35 -2.99 9.34
C LYS A 161 -1.07 -4.26 8.88
N ARG A 162 -0.59 -4.87 7.80
CA ARG A 162 -1.12 -6.12 7.25
C ARG A 162 0.00 -6.90 6.60
N VAL A 163 0.08 -8.19 6.95
CA VAL A 163 1.08 -9.09 6.41
C VAL A 163 0.46 -10.41 5.98
N HIS A 164 1.12 -11.08 5.03
CA HIS A 164 0.95 -12.49 4.76
C HIS A 164 2.23 -13.21 5.17
N ARG A 165 2.16 -14.51 5.46
CA ARG A 165 3.35 -15.34 5.70
C ARG A 165 3.56 -16.26 4.52
N ILE A 166 4.77 -16.24 3.96
CA ILE A 166 5.22 -17.21 2.96
C ILE A 166 5.21 -18.59 3.60
N THR A 167 4.68 -19.57 2.89
CA THR A 167 4.65 -20.97 3.32
C THR A 167 5.36 -21.87 2.31
N PHE A 168 5.91 -22.97 2.80
CA PHE A 168 6.70 -23.90 2.01
C PHE A 168 6.13 -25.31 2.14
N ASP A 169 6.35 -26.15 1.13
CA ASP A 169 6.05 -27.58 1.18
C ASP A 169 7.16 -28.38 1.91
N ARG A 170 6.97 -29.70 2.01
CA ARG A 170 7.94 -30.60 2.65
C ARG A 170 9.29 -30.69 1.92
N ASN A 171 9.34 -30.25 0.68
CA ASN A 171 10.53 -30.21 -0.16
C ASN A 171 11.17 -28.82 -0.21
N ASN A 172 10.77 -27.91 0.71
CA ASN A 172 11.25 -26.54 0.80
C ASN A 172 10.87 -25.66 -0.39
N LYS A 173 9.90 -26.07 -1.23
CA LYS A 173 9.40 -25.24 -2.31
C LYS A 173 8.34 -24.29 -1.78
N ILE A 174 8.39 -23.04 -2.24
CA ILE A 174 7.36 -22.06 -1.94
C ILE A 174 6.00 -22.55 -2.45
N LEU A 175 5.00 -22.48 -1.58
CA LEU A 175 3.62 -22.80 -1.98
C LEU A 175 3.02 -21.70 -2.84
N PRO A 176 2.00 -22.01 -3.67
CA PRO A 176 1.25 -20.98 -4.40
C PRO A 176 0.76 -19.87 -3.47
N TYR A 177 0.73 -18.65 -3.97
CA TYR A 177 0.36 -17.44 -3.20
C TYR A 177 -0.98 -17.62 -2.44
N LEU A 178 -1.97 -18.29 -3.04
CA LEU A 178 -3.25 -18.59 -2.40
C LEU A 178 -3.16 -19.54 -1.19
N ASN A 179 -2.05 -20.23 -1.04
CA ASN A 179 -1.80 -21.17 0.07
C ASN A 179 -0.93 -20.55 1.18
N TRP A 180 -0.57 -19.27 1.07
CA TRP A 180 0.12 -18.55 2.13
C TRP A 180 -0.81 -18.26 3.30
N ASP A 181 -0.25 -17.99 4.49
CA ASP A 181 -1.04 -17.57 5.64
C ASP A 181 -1.48 -16.11 5.47
N TYR A 182 -2.74 -15.93 5.06
CA TYR A 182 -3.31 -14.61 4.81
C TYR A 182 -3.65 -13.87 6.10
N ASN A 183 -3.24 -12.60 6.18
CA ASN A 183 -3.55 -11.73 7.33
C ASN A 183 -3.13 -12.37 8.66
N THR A 184 -1.98 -13.02 8.66
CA THR A 184 -1.47 -13.67 9.87
C THR A 184 -1.31 -12.65 11.01
N ARG A 185 -1.65 -13.08 12.23
CA ARG A 185 -1.64 -12.23 13.44
C ARG A 185 -1.07 -12.95 14.67
N ASP A 186 -0.47 -14.08 14.47
CA ASP A 186 0.17 -14.90 15.50
C ASP A 186 1.60 -14.42 15.83
N ILE A 187 2.12 -13.48 15.02
CA ILE A 187 3.48 -12.93 15.13
C ILE A 187 3.40 -11.39 15.09
N VAL A 188 2.82 -10.79 16.12
CA VAL A 188 2.70 -9.33 16.25
C VAL A 188 3.91 -8.77 16.99
N ASP A 189 4.52 -7.70 16.46
CA ASP A 189 5.66 -7.01 17.06
C ASP A 189 6.93 -7.87 17.13
N GLU A 190 7.07 -8.82 16.20
CA GLU A 190 8.24 -9.69 16.04
C GLU A 190 8.77 -9.61 14.62
N GLU A 191 10.09 -9.67 14.45
CA GLU A 191 10.76 -9.61 13.15
C GLU A 191 10.75 -10.98 12.47
N SER A 192 10.37 -11.02 11.18
CA SER A 192 10.44 -12.26 10.40
C SER A 192 10.72 -12.01 8.93
N LEU A 193 11.60 -12.82 8.37
CA LEU A 193 11.87 -12.87 6.93
C LEU A 193 10.75 -13.57 6.13
N GLU A 194 9.88 -14.35 6.79
CA GLU A 194 8.75 -15.01 6.15
C GLU A 194 7.56 -14.06 5.88
N LEU A 195 7.50 -12.92 6.58
CA LEU A 195 6.40 -11.98 6.43
C LEU A 195 6.54 -11.15 5.15
N VAL A 196 5.43 -10.97 4.47
CA VAL A 196 5.26 -10.09 3.30
C VAL A 196 4.32 -8.97 3.68
N ALA A 197 4.81 -7.75 3.67
CA ALA A 197 3.97 -6.56 3.87
C ALA A 197 3.01 -6.37 2.68
N THR A 198 1.75 -6.01 2.95
CA THR A 198 0.77 -5.73 1.89
C THR A 198 0.35 -4.27 1.89
N GLY A 199 0.49 -3.59 0.74
CA GLY A 199 0.40 -2.13 0.60
C GLY A 199 -0.90 -1.50 1.08
N CYS A 200 -2.00 -2.22 0.98
CA CYS A 200 -3.34 -1.68 1.25
C CYS A 200 -3.54 -1.15 2.68
N ALA A 201 -2.80 -1.65 3.68
CA ALA A 201 -2.98 -1.24 5.07
C ALA A 201 -2.00 -0.15 5.55
N GLY A 202 -1.04 0.22 4.71
CA GLY A 202 0.09 1.08 5.04
C GLY A 202 1.33 0.28 5.43
N ILE A 203 2.46 0.65 4.84
CA ILE A 203 3.78 0.05 5.10
C ILE A 203 4.77 1.17 5.35
N LEU A 204 5.59 1.02 6.37
CA LEU A 204 6.69 1.92 6.71
C LEU A 204 8.02 1.26 6.36
N TYR A 205 8.79 1.96 5.55
CA TYR A 205 10.13 1.59 5.10
C TYR A 205 11.17 2.49 5.77
N PRO A 206 12.09 1.94 6.58
CA PRO A 206 13.27 2.69 7.06
C PRO A 206 14.18 3.10 5.89
N PRO A 207 15.01 4.13 6.06
CA PRO A 207 16.05 4.46 5.08
C PRO A 207 16.96 3.26 4.81
N ASN A 208 17.34 3.04 3.56
CA ASN A 208 18.27 1.99 3.14
C ASN A 208 17.83 0.54 3.48
N CYS A 209 16.54 0.28 3.71
CA CYS A 209 16.05 -1.06 4.02
C CYS A 209 15.99 -2.01 2.82
N LEU A 210 16.09 -1.52 1.60
CA LEU A 210 16.01 -2.32 0.39
C LEU A 210 17.40 -2.60 -0.22
N TYR A 211 17.53 -3.73 -0.91
CA TYR A 211 18.73 -4.06 -1.67
C TYR A 211 19.02 -3.01 -2.74
N LYS A 212 20.30 -2.75 -3.02
CA LYS A 212 20.77 -1.66 -3.90
C LYS A 212 20.11 -1.57 -5.30
N GLU A 213 19.54 -2.65 -5.79
CA GLU A 213 18.83 -2.72 -7.09
C GLU A 213 17.31 -2.56 -6.95
N TRP A 214 16.80 -2.02 -5.84
CA TRP A 214 15.38 -1.83 -5.62
C TRP A 214 14.72 -0.93 -6.68
N ASN A 215 15.47 -0.05 -7.30
CA ASN A 215 15.04 0.88 -8.35
C ASN A 215 15.39 0.42 -9.78
N ASP A 216 15.62 -0.87 -9.99
CA ASP A 216 15.81 -1.47 -11.32
C ASP A 216 14.48 -1.43 -12.10
N ILE A 217 14.27 -0.33 -12.84
CA ILE A 217 13.02 -0.04 -13.54
C ILE A 217 12.71 -1.05 -14.66
N GLU A 218 13.73 -1.56 -15.33
CA GLU A 218 13.56 -2.57 -16.37
C GLU A 218 13.21 -3.93 -15.75
N GLY A 219 13.88 -4.31 -14.66
CA GLY A 219 13.51 -5.50 -13.88
C GLY A 219 12.08 -5.45 -13.38
N ILE A 220 11.61 -4.31 -12.85
CA ILE A 220 10.22 -4.09 -12.42
C ILE A 220 9.25 -4.28 -13.58
N LYS A 221 9.52 -3.66 -14.75
CA LYS A 221 8.66 -3.75 -15.93
C LYS A 221 8.57 -5.17 -16.48
N GLU A 222 9.67 -5.89 -16.48
CA GLU A 222 9.75 -7.24 -17.03
C GLU A 222 9.12 -8.29 -16.12
N THR A 223 9.24 -8.13 -14.78
CA THR A 223 8.92 -9.21 -13.86
C THR A 223 7.65 -9.01 -13.04
N SER A 224 7.40 -7.79 -12.56
CA SER A 224 6.44 -7.56 -11.46
C SER A 224 5.68 -6.24 -11.54
N LEU A 225 5.41 -5.74 -12.74
CA LEU A 225 4.76 -4.45 -12.96
C LEU A 225 3.44 -4.25 -12.18
N CYS A 226 2.75 -5.34 -11.84
CA CYS A 226 1.48 -5.33 -11.14
C CYS A 226 1.56 -5.78 -9.67
N ALA A 227 2.74 -6.13 -9.15
CA ALA A 227 2.94 -6.69 -7.81
C ALA A 227 4.12 -6.03 -7.10
N ASP A 228 3.96 -4.75 -6.75
CA ASP A 228 4.97 -3.98 -6.02
C ASP A 228 5.34 -4.62 -4.67
N ASP A 229 4.37 -5.20 -3.95
CA ASP A 229 4.62 -5.90 -2.68
C ASP A 229 5.60 -7.08 -2.84
N LEU A 230 5.53 -7.83 -3.95
CA LEU A 230 6.42 -8.96 -4.20
C LEU A 230 7.83 -8.53 -4.62
N TRP A 231 7.94 -7.49 -5.45
CA TRP A 231 9.25 -6.89 -5.76
C TRP A 231 9.94 -6.40 -4.50
N LEU A 232 9.24 -5.62 -3.70
CA LEU A 232 9.76 -5.07 -2.45
C LEU A 232 10.17 -6.18 -1.49
N LYS A 233 9.35 -7.25 -1.37
CA LYS A 233 9.71 -8.41 -0.55
C LYS A 233 11.03 -9.06 -0.98
N VAL A 234 11.25 -9.23 -2.27
CA VAL A 234 12.52 -9.78 -2.76
C VAL A 234 13.69 -8.82 -2.46
N MET A 235 13.50 -7.52 -2.60
CA MET A 235 14.54 -6.54 -2.26
C MET A 235 14.85 -6.49 -0.76
N GLU A 236 13.84 -6.68 0.10
CA GLU A 236 13.99 -6.85 1.55
C GLU A 236 14.82 -8.10 1.86
N LEU A 237 14.46 -9.25 1.28
CA LEU A 237 15.17 -10.52 1.49
C LEU A 237 16.63 -10.46 1.02
N LEU A 238 16.90 -9.86 -0.13
CA LEU A 238 18.26 -9.68 -0.65
C LEU A 238 19.11 -8.79 0.27
N ASN A 239 18.49 -7.86 0.99
CA ASN A 239 19.14 -6.99 1.96
C ASN A 239 19.10 -7.56 3.40
N ASN A 240 18.58 -8.76 3.60
CA ASN A 240 18.39 -9.41 4.90
C ASN A 240 17.56 -8.54 5.89
N VAL A 241 16.53 -7.87 5.38
CA VAL A 241 15.64 -7.00 6.16
C VAL A 241 14.35 -7.74 6.47
N PRO A 242 14.03 -7.93 7.76
CA PRO A 242 12.77 -8.55 8.17
C PRO A 242 11.59 -7.60 8.05
N VAL A 243 10.40 -8.18 8.08
CA VAL A 243 9.13 -7.46 8.20
C VAL A 243 8.54 -7.68 9.59
N VAL A 244 7.88 -6.66 10.13
CA VAL A 244 7.17 -6.70 11.42
C VAL A 244 5.70 -6.36 11.20
N LEU A 245 4.80 -7.16 11.73
CA LEU A 245 3.40 -6.76 11.88
C LEU A 245 3.30 -5.78 13.05
N ALA A 246 3.08 -4.51 12.75
CA ALA A 246 2.98 -3.47 13.75
C ALA A 246 1.83 -3.72 14.73
N LYS A 247 2.09 -3.61 16.03
CA LYS A 247 1.06 -3.70 17.07
C LYS A 247 0.02 -2.62 16.89
N SER A 248 -1.26 -3.00 16.88
CA SER A 248 -2.37 -2.09 16.69
C SER A 248 -3.63 -2.52 17.44
N LYS A 249 -4.46 -1.55 17.79
CA LYS A 249 -5.80 -1.80 18.33
C LYS A 249 -6.81 -2.22 17.25
N SER A 250 -6.55 -1.90 15.99
CA SER A 250 -7.41 -2.24 14.85
C SER A 250 -6.60 -2.56 13.61
N TYR A 251 -6.95 -3.65 12.96
CA TYR A 251 -6.43 -4.07 11.66
C TYR A 251 -7.50 -4.05 10.57
N ASN A 252 -8.60 -3.35 10.82
CA ASN A 252 -9.71 -3.26 9.88
C ASN A 252 -9.37 -2.30 8.74
N LEU A 253 -9.60 -2.76 7.50
CA LEU A 253 -9.48 -1.94 6.31
C LEU A 253 -10.85 -1.38 5.93
N LYS A 254 -10.90 -0.06 5.73
CA LYS A 254 -12.10 0.61 5.27
C LYS A 254 -11.93 1.02 3.80
N HIS A 255 -12.28 0.10 2.91
CA HIS A 255 -12.28 0.40 1.47
C HIS A 255 -13.32 1.46 1.12
N ILE A 256 -12.95 2.36 0.20
CA ILE A 256 -13.88 3.34 -0.36
C ILE A 256 -14.87 2.59 -1.26
N TRP A 257 -16.15 2.85 -1.06
CA TRP A 257 -17.21 2.18 -1.83
C TRP A 257 -17.03 2.41 -3.33
N ALA A 258 -17.22 1.37 -4.11
CA ALA A 258 -17.13 1.34 -5.58
C ALA A 258 -15.72 1.23 -6.19
N THR A 259 -14.65 1.11 -5.41
CA THR A 259 -13.30 0.85 -5.95
C THR A 259 -12.98 -0.62 -6.11
N ASN A 260 -13.74 -1.51 -5.45
CA ASN A 260 -13.46 -2.94 -5.37
C ASN A 260 -13.67 -3.73 -6.67
N PHE A 261 -14.26 -3.12 -7.72
CA PHE A 261 -14.64 -3.85 -8.93
C PHE A 261 -13.55 -3.89 -10.03
N ASN A 262 -12.51 -3.04 -9.93
CA ASN A 262 -11.46 -2.88 -10.95
C ASN A 262 -10.05 -2.81 -10.32
N GLY A 263 -9.81 -3.51 -9.22
CA GLY A 263 -8.50 -3.51 -8.56
C GLY A 263 -7.52 -4.51 -9.18
N LEU A 264 -6.23 -4.16 -9.27
CA LEU A 264 -5.14 -5.07 -9.69
C LEU A 264 -5.14 -6.39 -8.89
N GLY A 265 -5.59 -6.35 -7.62
CA GLY A 265 -5.65 -7.53 -6.76
C GLY A 265 -6.54 -8.65 -7.27
N ILE A 266 -7.60 -8.36 -8.06
CA ILE A 266 -8.47 -9.39 -8.62
C ILE A 266 -7.72 -10.20 -9.68
N ASP A 267 -7.06 -9.53 -10.62
CA ASP A 267 -6.29 -10.19 -11.69
C ASP A 267 -5.07 -10.93 -11.11
N ASN A 268 -4.38 -10.32 -10.15
CA ASN A 268 -3.20 -10.92 -9.50
C ASN A 268 -3.54 -12.18 -8.70
N ILE A 269 -4.73 -12.24 -8.08
CA ILE A 269 -5.13 -13.39 -7.24
C ILE A 269 -5.82 -14.46 -8.10
N LEU A 270 -6.79 -14.09 -8.96
CA LEU A 270 -7.62 -15.08 -9.67
C LEU A 270 -6.90 -15.73 -10.84
N ASN A 271 -5.90 -15.08 -11.45
CA ASN A 271 -5.20 -15.57 -12.64
C ASN A 271 -3.76 -16.04 -12.31
N ASN A 272 -3.47 -16.38 -11.06
CA ASN A 272 -2.12 -16.75 -10.57
C ASN A 272 -1.05 -15.68 -10.91
N GLY A 273 -1.47 -14.43 -11.05
CA GLY A 273 -0.58 -13.33 -11.45
C GLY A 273 0.53 -13.09 -10.42
N ASN A 274 0.25 -13.27 -9.12
CA ASN A 274 1.27 -13.13 -8.08
C ASN A 274 2.33 -14.23 -8.15
N ASP A 275 1.91 -15.50 -8.37
CA ASP A 275 2.85 -16.62 -8.49
C ASP A 275 3.78 -16.42 -9.69
N LEU A 276 3.23 -16.07 -10.84
CA LEU A 276 4.00 -15.82 -12.05
C LEU A 276 4.98 -14.66 -11.88
N GLN A 277 4.53 -13.53 -11.29
CA GLN A 277 5.38 -12.38 -11.07
C GLN A 277 6.51 -12.71 -10.08
N LEU A 278 6.24 -13.43 -8.98
CA LEU A 278 7.27 -13.87 -8.06
C LEU A 278 8.29 -14.81 -8.72
N GLU A 279 7.82 -15.77 -9.50
CA GLU A 279 8.69 -16.68 -10.27
C GLU A 279 9.59 -15.89 -11.25
N ASN A 280 9.04 -14.90 -11.94
CA ASN A 280 9.80 -14.03 -12.85
C ASN A 280 10.87 -13.22 -12.11
N ILE A 281 10.55 -12.64 -10.94
CA ILE A 281 11.54 -11.94 -10.11
C ILE A 281 12.66 -12.90 -9.70
N CYS A 282 12.31 -14.10 -9.22
CA CYS A 282 13.29 -15.10 -8.80
C CYS A 282 14.24 -15.51 -9.94
N LYS A 283 13.68 -15.73 -11.14
CA LYS A 283 14.48 -16.03 -12.34
C LYS A 283 15.38 -14.88 -12.73
N TYR A 284 14.86 -13.66 -12.75
CA TYR A 284 15.59 -12.46 -13.11
C TYR A 284 16.77 -12.19 -12.17
N LYS A 285 16.54 -12.32 -10.86
CA LYS A 285 17.56 -12.11 -9.82
C LYS A 285 18.41 -13.36 -9.54
N LYS A 286 18.07 -14.53 -10.13
CA LYS A 286 18.76 -15.83 -9.94
C LYS A 286 18.82 -16.24 -8.47
N ILE A 287 17.67 -16.23 -7.79
CA ILE A 287 17.52 -16.50 -6.36
C ILE A 287 16.51 -17.59 -6.10
N ASP A 288 16.64 -18.22 -4.93
CA ASP A 288 15.61 -19.06 -4.30
C ASP A 288 15.08 -18.36 -3.05
N ILE A 289 13.76 -18.25 -2.91
CA ILE A 289 13.11 -17.59 -1.77
C ILE A 289 13.38 -18.34 -0.47
N TYR A 290 13.36 -19.69 -0.51
CA TYR A 290 13.61 -20.51 0.68
C TYR A 290 14.99 -20.23 1.27
N ASP A 291 16.01 -20.18 0.41
CA ASP A 291 17.39 -19.92 0.83
C ASP A 291 17.54 -18.54 1.45
N LEU A 292 16.82 -17.53 0.91
CA LEU A 292 16.84 -16.18 1.44
C LEU A 292 16.12 -16.05 2.79
N VAL A 293 14.98 -16.73 2.93
CA VAL A 293 14.16 -16.72 4.16
C VAL A 293 14.83 -17.48 5.30
N LYS A 294 15.55 -18.57 5.00
CA LYS A 294 16.20 -19.45 6.00
C LYS A 294 17.67 -19.12 6.24
N ARG A 295 18.16 -18.00 5.73
CA ARG A 295 19.49 -17.48 6.11
C ARG A 295 19.47 -17.16 7.61
N ASN A 296 20.24 -17.93 8.38
CA ASN A 296 20.51 -17.67 9.80
C ASN A 296 21.57 -16.59 9.97
#